data_0ad0074f5c5c5a6b017352209be7f0ac
#
_entry.id   0ad0074f5c5c5a6b017352209be7f0ac
#
_cell.length_a   1.000
_cell.length_b   1.000
_cell.length_c   1.000
_cell.angle_alpha   90.00
_cell.angle_beta   90.00
_cell.angle_gamma   90.00
#
_symmetry.space_group_name_H-M   'P 1'
#
loop_
_entity.id
_entity.type
_entity.pdbx_description
1 polymer ?
#
loop_
_entity_poly.entity_id
_entity_poly.type
_entity_poly.pdbx_seq_one_letter_code
_entity_poly.pdbx_strand_id
1 'polypeptide(L)'
;LAQQDIAVAERQIQALADMPSGAFDQEHLALLQARLDDIGGRPEVAMNSYKSLFEAKSRPIAAEAQLRAVKLADAEKRTDIKVDEAIARLETVSVIWRGGRLEIEALAELGRLYADQHRWRDAFLVARRANENFPDDPLTRRMHDETAQRFAELFSGTGLGDLPRIEAL
;
A
#
# COMPACT_ATOMS: atom_id res chain seq x y z
N LEU A 1 -12.76 -5.65 -23.41
CA LEU A 1 -11.28 -5.44 -23.40
C LEU A 1 -10.71 -5.98 -22.09
N ALA A 2 -11.02 -5.43 -20.92
CA ALA A 2 -10.43 -5.84 -19.65
C ALA A 2 -10.57 -7.34 -19.32
N GLN A 3 -11.73 -7.95 -19.57
CA GLN A 3 -11.93 -9.40 -19.34
C GLN A 3 -11.11 -10.29 -20.28
N GLN A 4 -10.88 -9.85 -21.52
CA GLN A 4 -10.03 -10.58 -22.47
C GLN A 4 -8.56 -10.50 -22.04
N ASP A 5 -8.11 -9.35 -21.53
CA ASP A 5 -6.75 -9.15 -21.04
C ASP A 5 -6.47 -9.99 -19.79
N ILE A 6 -7.45 -10.11 -18.88
CA ILE A 6 -7.37 -10.99 -17.70
C ILE A 6 -7.24 -12.46 -18.13
N ALA A 7 -8.08 -12.94 -19.05
CA ALA A 7 -8.03 -14.32 -19.53
C ALA A 7 -6.72 -14.66 -20.27
N VAL A 8 -6.09 -13.68 -20.91
CA VAL A 8 -4.75 -13.86 -21.52
C VAL A 8 -3.69 -13.96 -20.42
N ALA A 9 -3.75 -13.10 -19.42
CA ALA A 9 -2.83 -13.13 -18.30
C ALA A 9 -2.94 -14.44 -17.49
N GLU A 10 -4.15 -14.93 -17.23
CA GLU A 10 -4.38 -16.23 -16.58
C GLU A 10 -3.68 -17.38 -17.32
N ARG A 11 -3.85 -17.43 -18.64
CA ARG A 11 -3.19 -18.47 -19.48
C ARG A 11 -1.67 -18.36 -19.44
N GLN A 12 -1.12 -17.14 -19.42
CA GLN A 12 0.32 -16.94 -19.34
C GLN A 12 0.88 -17.36 -17.98
N ILE A 13 0.21 -17.03 -16.89
CA ILE A 13 0.60 -17.45 -15.54
C ILE A 13 0.53 -18.97 -15.41
N GLN A 14 -0.54 -19.60 -15.94
CA GLN A 14 -0.64 -21.06 -15.93
C GLN A 14 0.50 -21.72 -16.74
N ALA A 15 0.81 -21.19 -17.90
CA ALA A 15 1.94 -21.70 -18.70
C ALA A 15 3.29 -21.59 -17.97
N LEU A 16 3.48 -20.51 -17.19
CA LEU A 16 4.69 -20.34 -16.34
C LEU A 16 4.69 -21.33 -15.15
N ALA A 17 3.54 -21.60 -14.56
CA ALA A 17 3.40 -22.55 -13.45
C ALA A 17 3.68 -24.00 -13.90
N ASP A 18 3.37 -24.33 -15.15
CA ASP A 18 3.60 -25.65 -15.75
C ASP A 18 5.05 -25.89 -16.21
N MET A 19 5.93 -24.86 -16.10
CA MET A 19 7.36 -24.99 -16.42
C MET A 19 8.10 -25.82 -15.36
N PRO A 20 9.20 -26.51 -15.72
CA PRO A 20 9.98 -27.29 -14.78
C PRO A 20 10.42 -26.49 -13.55
N SER A 21 10.30 -27.10 -12.37
CA SER A 21 10.70 -26.48 -11.08
C SER A 21 12.14 -25.96 -11.15
N GLY A 22 12.30 -24.66 -10.88
CA GLY A 22 13.58 -23.94 -10.94
C GLY A 22 13.71 -22.95 -12.09
N ALA A 23 12.79 -22.96 -13.07
CA ALA A 23 12.77 -21.96 -14.14
C ALA A 23 12.08 -20.65 -13.72
N PHE A 24 11.25 -20.68 -12.65
CA PHE A 24 10.53 -19.52 -12.15
C PHE A 24 10.34 -19.62 -10.63
N ASP A 25 10.46 -18.48 -9.95
CA ASP A 25 10.25 -18.40 -8.50
C ASP A 25 8.76 -18.56 -8.17
N GLN A 26 8.42 -19.58 -7.40
CA GLN A 26 7.02 -19.86 -7.00
C GLN A 26 6.38 -18.71 -6.22
N GLU A 27 7.16 -18.01 -5.40
CA GLU A 27 6.66 -16.82 -4.68
C GLU A 27 6.29 -15.69 -5.66
N HIS A 28 7.06 -15.54 -6.73
CA HIS A 28 6.77 -14.55 -7.78
C HIS A 28 5.49 -14.90 -8.54
N LEU A 29 5.33 -16.18 -8.90
CA LEU A 29 4.09 -16.66 -9.54
C LEU A 29 2.87 -16.46 -8.64
N ALA A 30 2.99 -16.78 -7.36
CA ALA A 30 1.92 -16.60 -6.39
C ALA A 30 1.55 -15.11 -6.26
N LEU A 31 2.52 -14.20 -6.27
CA LEU A 31 2.26 -12.75 -6.25
C LEU A 31 1.55 -12.30 -7.53
N LEU A 32 1.98 -12.77 -8.70
CA LEU A 32 1.31 -12.45 -9.97
C LEU A 32 -0.12 -12.97 -10.00
N GLN A 33 -0.37 -14.19 -9.50
CA GLN A 33 -1.72 -14.75 -9.39
C GLN A 33 -2.58 -13.92 -8.43
N ALA A 34 -2.06 -13.56 -7.27
CA ALA A 34 -2.77 -12.71 -6.31
C ALA A 34 -3.17 -11.36 -6.91
N ARG A 35 -2.27 -10.73 -7.68
CA ARG A 35 -2.55 -9.48 -8.40
C ARG A 35 -3.63 -9.65 -9.47
N LEU A 36 -3.62 -10.79 -10.16
CA LEU A 36 -4.62 -11.09 -11.17
C LEU A 36 -6.01 -11.33 -10.55
N ASP A 37 -6.06 -12.01 -9.40
CA ASP A 37 -7.28 -12.21 -8.62
C ASP A 37 -7.86 -10.87 -8.14
N ASP A 38 -6.99 -9.97 -7.66
CA ASP A 38 -7.36 -8.62 -7.23
C ASP A 38 -7.99 -7.81 -8.38
N ILE A 39 -7.29 -7.71 -9.52
CA ILE A 39 -7.78 -7.01 -10.71
C ILE A 39 -9.03 -7.69 -11.31
N GLY A 40 -9.11 -9.02 -11.19
CA GLY A 40 -10.22 -9.85 -11.68
C GLY A 40 -11.48 -9.80 -10.82
N GLY A 41 -11.48 -9.00 -9.72
CA GLY A 41 -12.64 -8.88 -8.83
C GLY A 41 -12.86 -10.10 -7.95
N ARG A 42 -11.77 -10.79 -7.57
CA ARG A 42 -11.76 -11.93 -6.62
C ARG A 42 -11.05 -11.54 -5.30
N PRO A 43 -11.54 -10.52 -4.57
CA PRO A 43 -10.82 -9.91 -3.44
C PRO A 43 -10.52 -10.91 -2.30
N GLU A 44 -11.40 -11.89 -2.06
CA GLU A 44 -11.19 -12.93 -1.04
C GLU A 44 -9.98 -13.81 -1.38
N VAL A 45 -9.90 -14.26 -2.64
CA VAL A 45 -8.80 -15.10 -3.12
C VAL A 45 -7.50 -14.30 -3.11
N ALA A 46 -7.53 -13.09 -3.64
CA ALA A 46 -6.39 -12.18 -3.65
C ALA A 46 -5.86 -11.91 -2.23
N MET A 47 -6.74 -11.60 -1.27
CA MET A 47 -6.36 -11.34 0.12
C MET A 47 -5.67 -12.54 0.76
N ASN A 48 -6.23 -13.74 0.60
CA ASN A 48 -5.63 -14.96 1.15
C ASN A 48 -4.25 -15.22 0.53
N SER A 49 -4.12 -15.02 -0.77
CA SER A 49 -2.84 -15.17 -1.48
C SER A 49 -1.81 -14.14 -1.04
N TYR A 50 -2.19 -12.86 -0.89
CA TYR A 50 -1.29 -11.83 -0.33
C TYR A 50 -0.84 -12.17 1.07
N LYS A 51 -1.76 -12.59 1.96
CA LYS A 51 -1.42 -12.97 3.35
C LYS A 51 -0.44 -14.13 3.42
N SER A 52 -0.56 -15.11 2.53
CA SER A 52 0.39 -16.24 2.49
C SER A 52 1.81 -15.83 2.09
N LEU A 53 1.96 -14.66 1.44
CA LEU A 53 3.24 -14.11 0.99
C LEU A 53 3.87 -13.11 1.98
N PHE A 54 3.25 -12.83 3.12
CA PHE A 54 3.81 -11.88 4.10
C PHE A 54 5.18 -12.30 4.64
N GLU A 55 5.41 -13.61 4.74
CA GLU A 55 6.66 -14.20 5.20
C GLU A 55 7.46 -14.84 4.03
N ALA A 56 7.25 -14.37 2.80
CA ALA A 56 8.00 -14.84 1.65
C ALA A 56 9.51 -14.63 1.85
N LYS A 57 10.31 -15.55 1.36
CA LYS A 57 11.79 -15.47 1.43
C LYS A 57 12.31 -14.27 0.65
N SER A 58 11.65 -13.97 -0.45
CA SER A 58 11.90 -12.77 -1.24
C SER A 58 11.32 -11.54 -0.55
N ARG A 59 12.20 -10.72 0.05
CA ARG A 59 11.79 -9.47 0.72
C ARG A 59 10.94 -8.52 -0.17
N PRO A 60 11.27 -8.33 -1.48
CA PRO A 60 10.42 -7.53 -2.36
C PRO A 60 9.00 -8.06 -2.47
N ILE A 61 8.86 -9.39 -2.59
CA ILE A 61 7.55 -10.05 -2.70
C ILE A 61 6.76 -9.89 -1.43
N ALA A 62 7.38 -10.14 -0.26
CA ALA A 62 6.75 -9.93 1.04
C ALA A 62 6.29 -8.48 1.24
N ALA A 63 7.14 -7.51 0.89
CA ALA A 63 6.82 -6.09 1.00
C ALA A 63 5.67 -5.69 0.06
N GLU A 64 5.69 -6.13 -1.20
CA GLU A 64 4.61 -5.85 -2.15
C GLU A 64 3.30 -6.51 -1.74
N ALA A 65 3.34 -7.75 -1.26
CA ALA A 65 2.15 -8.46 -0.79
C ALA A 65 1.49 -7.74 0.40
N GLN A 66 2.28 -7.26 1.37
CA GLN A 66 1.78 -6.50 2.51
C GLN A 66 1.13 -5.18 2.07
N LEU A 67 1.78 -4.41 1.19
CA LEU A 67 1.21 -3.17 0.67
C LEU A 67 -0.11 -3.42 -0.08
N ARG A 68 -0.15 -4.44 -0.95
CA ARG A 68 -1.36 -4.75 -1.72
C ARG A 68 -2.50 -5.25 -0.84
N ALA A 69 -2.22 -6.08 0.16
CA ALA A 69 -3.23 -6.52 1.11
C ALA A 69 -3.85 -5.35 1.88
N VAL A 70 -3.03 -4.37 2.32
CA VAL A 70 -3.54 -3.17 2.99
C VAL A 70 -4.42 -2.34 2.04
N LYS A 71 -3.96 -2.10 0.82
CA LYS A 71 -4.74 -1.35 -0.18
C LYS A 71 -6.06 -2.04 -0.54
N LEU A 72 -6.05 -3.37 -0.66
CA LEU A 72 -7.24 -4.16 -0.93
C LEU A 72 -8.22 -4.11 0.26
N ALA A 73 -7.70 -4.24 1.49
CA ALA A 73 -8.52 -4.14 2.69
C ALA A 73 -9.24 -2.79 2.79
N ASP A 74 -8.54 -1.70 2.46
CA ASP A 74 -9.13 -0.37 2.46
C ASP A 74 -10.16 -0.18 1.34
N ALA A 75 -9.83 -0.55 0.11
CA ALA A 75 -10.71 -0.42 -1.05
C ALA A 75 -12.04 -1.18 -0.86
N GLU A 76 -11.98 -2.38 -0.29
CA GLU A 76 -13.15 -3.24 -0.05
C GLU A 76 -13.77 -3.04 1.33
N LYS A 77 -13.29 -2.07 2.13
CA LYS A 77 -13.71 -1.79 3.51
C LYS A 77 -13.74 -3.05 4.39
N ARG A 78 -12.70 -3.86 4.24
CA ARG A 78 -12.57 -5.14 4.93
C ARG A 78 -12.07 -4.92 6.36
N THR A 79 -12.42 -5.85 7.24
CA THR A 79 -12.05 -5.82 8.66
C THR A 79 -10.99 -6.85 9.04
N ASP A 80 -10.51 -7.63 8.09
CA ASP A 80 -9.53 -8.69 8.30
C ASP A 80 -8.07 -8.20 8.38
N ILE A 81 -7.83 -6.92 8.11
CA ILE A 81 -6.63 -6.18 8.51
C ILE A 81 -7.10 -4.93 9.28
N LYS A 82 -6.78 -4.87 10.56
CA LYS A 82 -7.10 -3.71 11.40
C LYS A 82 -6.20 -2.53 11.02
N VAL A 83 -6.66 -1.30 11.26
CA VAL A 83 -5.93 -0.08 10.91
C VAL A 83 -4.55 -0.04 11.57
N ASP A 84 -4.44 -0.37 12.85
CA ASP A 84 -3.15 -0.42 13.56
C ASP A 84 -2.19 -1.46 12.97
N GLU A 85 -2.72 -2.61 12.55
CA GLU A 85 -1.95 -3.64 11.86
C GLU A 85 -1.50 -3.15 10.47
N ALA A 86 -2.38 -2.49 9.71
CA ALA A 86 -2.06 -1.90 8.42
C ALA A 86 -0.92 -0.88 8.55
N ILE A 87 -1.00 0.02 9.53
CA ILE A 87 0.04 1.00 9.83
C ILE A 87 1.36 0.30 10.16
N ALA A 88 1.37 -0.65 11.10
CA ALA A 88 2.60 -1.36 11.50
C ALA A 88 3.26 -2.10 10.32
N ARG A 89 2.46 -2.70 9.43
CA ARG A 89 2.96 -3.35 8.21
C ARG A 89 3.61 -2.36 7.26
N LEU A 90 2.95 -1.25 6.98
CA LEU A 90 3.49 -0.23 6.07
C LEU A 90 4.70 0.49 6.65
N GLU A 91 4.75 0.74 7.95
CA GLU A 91 5.96 1.22 8.64
C GLU A 91 7.12 0.26 8.38
N THR A 92 6.90 -1.04 8.58
CA THR A 92 7.90 -2.09 8.34
C THR A 92 8.35 -2.09 6.87
N VAL A 93 7.41 -2.08 5.92
CA VAL A 93 7.71 -2.01 4.47
C VAL A 93 8.56 -0.78 4.15
N SER A 94 8.19 0.38 4.68
CA SER A 94 8.90 1.65 4.41
C SER A 94 10.31 1.71 4.98
N VAL A 95 10.63 0.90 5.99
CA VAL A 95 11.97 0.81 6.60
C VAL A 95 12.83 -0.23 5.89
N ILE A 96 12.27 -1.41 5.62
CA ILE A 96 13.01 -2.55 5.06
C ILE A 96 13.26 -2.35 3.56
N TRP A 97 12.28 -1.80 2.85
CA TRP A 97 12.36 -1.56 1.42
C TRP A 97 12.51 -0.08 1.12
N ARG A 98 13.71 0.32 0.69
CA ARG A 98 14.02 1.70 0.31
C ARG A 98 14.27 1.82 -1.18
N GLY A 99 13.73 2.86 -1.76
CA GLY A 99 13.85 3.19 -3.18
C GLY A 99 12.71 2.64 -4.03
N GLY A 100 12.47 3.32 -5.13
CA GLY A 100 11.53 2.91 -6.16
C GLY A 100 10.05 3.02 -5.80
N ARG A 101 9.24 2.46 -6.69
CA ARG A 101 7.78 2.60 -6.68
C ARG A 101 7.12 2.07 -5.42
N LEU A 102 7.63 0.96 -4.87
CA LEU A 102 7.05 0.32 -3.70
C LEU A 102 7.14 1.20 -2.44
N GLU A 103 8.28 1.88 -2.23
CA GLU A 103 8.43 2.78 -1.09
C GLU A 103 7.47 3.96 -1.17
N ILE A 104 7.42 4.66 -2.31
CA ILE A 104 6.53 5.82 -2.44
C ILE A 104 5.06 5.45 -2.31
N GLU A 105 4.63 4.29 -2.83
CA GLU A 105 3.27 3.81 -2.64
C GLU A 105 2.97 3.45 -1.18
N ALA A 106 3.93 2.84 -0.47
CA ALA A 106 3.77 2.56 0.96
C ALA A 106 3.72 3.83 1.80
N LEU A 107 4.55 4.84 1.48
CA LEU A 107 4.52 6.14 2.15
C LEU A 107 3.18 6.87 1.91
N ALA A 108 2.67 6.85 0.68
CA ALA A 108 1.40 7.48 0.35
C ALA A 108 0.24 6.85 1.13
N GLU A 109 0.18 5.51 1.17
CA GLU A 109 -0.85 4.80 1.91
C GLU A 109 -0.73 5.00 3.42
N LEU A 110 0.50 5.00 3.95
CA LEU A 110 0.77 5.27 5.36
C LEU A 110 0.36 6.69 5.77
N GLY A 111 0.68 7.69 4.94
CA GLY A 111 0.28 9.08 5.16
C GLY A 111 -1.24 9.23 5.22
N ARG A 112 -1.97 8.56 4.32
CA ARG A 112 -3.43 8.53 4.31
C ARG A 112 -3.99 7.90 5.58
N LEU A 113 -3.50 6.72 5.98
CA LEU A 113 -3.95 6.03 7.19
C LEU A 113 -3.70 6.87 8.46
N TYR A 114 -2.55 7.54 8.56
CA TYR A 114 -2.29 8.45 9.68
C TYR A 114 -3.27 9.63 9.72
N ALA A 115 -3.55 10.23 8.55
CA ALA A 115 -4.49 11.34 8.46
C ALA A 115 -5.92 10.90 8.87
N ASP A 116 -6.37 9.72 8.43
CA ASP A 116 -7.67 9.16 8.79
C ASP A 116 -7.79 8.86 10.29
N GLN A 117 -6.66 8.59 10.96
CA GLN A 117 -6.58 8.39 12.42
C GLN A 117 -6.27 9.69 13.18
N HIS A 118 -6.33 10.86 12.53
CA HIS A 118 -5.97 12.16 13.11
C HIS A 118 -4.54 12.24 13.68
N ARG A 119 -3.64 11.35 13.24
CA ARG A 119 -2.22 11.34 13.58
C ARG A 119 -1.46 12.30 12.65
N TRP A 120 -1.79 13.57 12.72
CA TRP A 120 -1.32 14.62 11.80
C TRP A 120 0.20 14.75 11.75
N ARG A 121 0.85 14.69 12.92
CA ARG A 121 2.31 14.75 13.00
C ARG A 121 2.96 13.64 12.17
N ASP A 122 2.46 12.41 12.30
CA ASP A 122 3.01 11.26 11.60
C ASP A 122 2.74 11.36 10.10
N ALA A 123 1.53 11.81 9.70
CA ALA A 123 1.19 12.08 8.30
C ALA A 123 2.13 13.12 7.67
N PHE A 124 2.43 14.22 8.36
CA PHE A 124 3.36 15.25 7.89
C PHE A 124 4.80 14.74 7.79
N LEU A 125 5.26 13.92 8.73
CA LEU A 125 6.60 13.32 8.68
C LEU A 125 6.75 12.39 7.47
N VAL A 126 5.73 11.60 7.15
CA VAL A 126 5.72 10.71 6.00
C VAL A 126 5.69 11.49 4.69
N ALA A 127 4.86 12.54 4.59
CA ALA A 127 4.82 13.42 3.42
C ALA A 127 6.17 14.13 3.18
N ARG A 128 6.82 14.61 4.26
CA ARG A 128 8.17 15.19 4.18
C ARG A 128 9.18 14.18 3.66
N ARG A 129 9.17 12.94 4.19
CA ARG A 129 10.06 11.87 3.72
C ARG A 129 9.83 11.54 2.24
N ALA A 130 8.57 11.49 1.80
CA ALA A 130 8.24 11.29 0.40
C ALA A 130 8.84 12.40 -0.48
N ASN A 131 8.73 13.67 -0.04
CA ASN A 131 9.31 14.81 -0.76
C ASN A 131 10.84 14.78 -0.80
N GLU A 132 11.50 14.36 0.28
CA GLU A 132 12.96 14.24 0.34
C GLU A 132 13.49 13.13 -0.60
N ASN A 133 12.78 12.00 -0.70
CA ASN A 133 13.26 10.84 -1.45
C ASN A 133 12.73 10.77 -2.89
N PHE A 134 11.55 11.34 -3.16
CA PHE A 134 10.83 11.25 -4.44
C PHE A 134 10.20 12.59 -4.85
N PRO A 135 10.97 13.70 -4.97
CA PRO A 135 10.42 15.05 -5.16
C PRO A 135 9.58 15.18 -6.44
N ASP A 136 9.92 14.44 -7.50
CA ASP A 136 9.28 14.52 -8.81
C ASP A 136 8.13 13.52 -9.01
N ASP A 137 7.88 12.61 -8.04
CA ASP A 137 6.84 11.59 -8.18
C ASP A 137 5.44 12.22 -8.06
N PRO A 138 4.48 11.84 -8.92
CA PRO A 138 3.10 12.33 -8.82
C PRO A 138 2.41 12.03 -7.48
N LEU A 139 2.76 10.92 -6.83
CA LEU A 139 2.23 10.61 -5.48
C LEU A 139 2.74 11.60 -4.44
N THR A 140 4.01 11.98 -4.52
CA THR A 140 4.59 12.99 -3.63
C THR A 140 3.87 14.32 -3.76
N ARG A 141 3.61 14.77 -4.99
CA ARG A 141 2.85 15.99 -5.24
C ARG A 141 1.44 15.92 -4.64
N ARG A 142 0.75 14.80 -4.83
CA ARG A 142 -0.57 14.58 -4.23
C ARG A 142 -0.51 14.64 -2.70
N MET A 143 0.44 13.92 -2.09
CA MET A 143 0.63 13.94 -0.63
C MET A 143 0.91 15.36 -0.12
N HIS A 144 1.70 16.14 -0.85
CA HIS A 144 1.97 17.55 -0.51
C HIS A 144 0.69 18.39 -0.56
N ASP A 145 -0.11 18.28 -1.62
CA ASP A 145 -1.35 19.04 -1.78
C ASP A 145 -2.39 18.66 -0.70
N GLU A 146 -2.57 17.37 -0.44
CA GLU A 146 -3.44 16.87 0.64
C GLU A 146 -2.97 17.37 2.02
N THR A 147 -1.65 17.33 2.26
CA THR A 147 -1.05 17.82 3.51
C THR A 147 -1.25 19.33 3.68
N ALA A 148 -1.03 20.12 2.62
CA ALA A 148 -1.23 21.56 2.64
C ALA A 148 -2.71 21.92 2.87
N GLN A 149 -3.63 21.21 2.24
CA GLN A 149 -5.06 21.41 2.45
C GLN A 149 -5.45 21.10 3.90
N ARG A 150 -5.02 19.97 4.45
CA ARG A 150 -5.29 19.59 5.85
C ARG A 150 -4.70 20.60 6.83
N PHE A 151 -3.49 21.07 6.56
CA PHE A 151 -2.87 22.11 7.37
C PHE A 151 -3.72 23.39 7.36
N ALA A 152 -4.17 23.84 6.19
CA ALA A 152 -5.03 25.01 6.08
C ALA A 152 -6.36 24.83 6.84
N GLU A 153 -6.98 23.66 6.76
CA GLU A 153 -8.22 23.32 7.50
C GLU A 153 -8.00 23.39 9.03
N LEU A 154 -6.90 22.81 9.53
CA LEU A 154 -6.55 22.83 10.95
C LEU A 154 -6.32 24.26 11.48
N PHE A 155 -5.69 25.13 10.70
CA PHE A 155 -5.38 26.50 11.12
C PHE A 155 -6.46 27.53 10.79
N SER A 156 -7.42 27.22 9.91
CA SER A 156 -8.55 28.12 9.59
C SER A 156 -9.67 28.13 10.64
N GLY A 157 -9.53 27.39 11.72
CA GLY A 157 -10.47 27.35 12.83
C GLY A 157 -11.62 26.36 12.68
N THR A 158 -11.78 25.71 11.53
CA THR A 158 -12.78 24.67 11.30
C THR A 158 -12.39 23.30 11.85
N GLY A 159 -11.08 23.08 12.09
CA GLY A 159 -10.54 21.81 12.60
C GLY A 159 -9.94 21.87 14.01
N LEU A 160 -9.81 23.07 14.61
CA LEU A 160 -9.17 23.24 15.94
C LEU A 160 -9.96 22.64 17.11
N GLY A 161 -11.25 22.35 16.90
CA GLY A 161 -12.11 21.75 17.94
C GLY A 161 -11.81 20.28 18.23
N ASP A 162 -11.17 19.58 17.31
CA ASP A 162 -10.92 18.13 17.38
C ASP A 162 -9.47 17.77 17.74
N LEU A 163 -8.58 18.77 17.88
CA LEU A 163 -7.19 18.52 18.26
C LEU A 163 -7.04 18.42 19.79
N PRO A 164 -6.38 17.37 20.30
CA PRO A 164 -5.94 17.36 21.67
C PRO A 164 -5.06 18.59 21.94
N ARG A 165 -5.25 19.27 23.08
CA ARG A 165 -4.53 20.50 23.46
C ARG A 165 -3.00 20.43 23.35
N ILE A 166 -2.43 19.21 23.30
CA ILE A 166 -0.99 18.94 23.21
C ILE A 166 -0.48 18.92 21.76
N GLU A 167 -1.35 18.69 20.79
CA GLU A 167 -0.95 18.65 19.37
C GLU A 167 -1.09 20.03 18.67
N ALA A 168 -1.68 21.00 19.35
CA ALA A 168 -1.85 22.38 18.85
C ALA A 168 -0.63 23.30 19.16
N LEU A 169 0.42 22.76 19.78
CA LEU A 169 1.70 23.43 20.06
C LEU A 169 2.82 22.79 19.24
#